data_f63a6699213c97617a7fa6e18ea16911
#
_entry.id   f63a6699213c97617a7fa6e18ea16911
#
_cell.length_a   1.000
_cell.length_b   1.000
_cell.length_c   1.000
_cell.angle_alpha   90.00
_cell.angle_beta   90.00
_cell.angle_gamma   90.00
#
_symmetry.space_group_name_H-M   'P 1'
#
loop_
_entity.id
_entity.type
_entity.pdbx_description
1 polymer ?
#
loop_
_entity_poly.entity_id
_entity_poly.type
_entity_poly.pdbx_seq_one_letter_code
_entity_poly.pdbx_strand_id
1 'polypeptide(L)'
;MIRIADIQDKMLHLVGWKQSYDLSDITLSSNLTQTESGMYFQQIHPLLTLDNLRSIAPDFQNYNWQVHNVNKAYKSGEVVHVEGSLYKALKDVPAETDILDTDYWCETNPFSEWLEEKTKASIVKLVNKFINTKLAGKATKSLIENKTLFDGTSRLTNLTSNRHRFVGFEINTIRSKGVTVKIDKIGLQFTKPGKYKIFIMHSSNDAPIYIMEFERLRKNASLEWFTPKEDILLPYESVYTDAGGSWYIGYFQSDLPDGSQAINRDRDWSTGPCKACSRSEFIAWQAWSKYIEIHPFYLSEDNIQAVHFNDDFNEDFEKQQIHMWDPEIMNYTYDCNYGINLEVSAYCDLTDFIIKQRAMFQDVLAKQVAIDFLREFAYNPNVRTNRHSINASKLDILTELDGDANSMRQSGLSYELDIALKALSISTQGLDRVCLPCVNNGIKYRSI
;
A
#
# COMPACT_ATOMS: atom_id res chain seq x y z
N MET A 1 -7.73 4.76 -1.75
CA MET A 1 -7.62 3.93 -2.98
C MET A 1 -7.12 2.58 -2.56
N ILE A 2 -7.67 1.47 -3.06
CA ILE A 2 -7.12 0.14 -2.74
C ILE A 2 -5.77 -0.01 -3.44
N ARG A 3 -4.76 -0.39 -2.68
CA ARG A 3 -3.41 -0.69 -3.18
C ARG A 3 -3.37 -2.13 -3.66
N ILE A 4 -3.74 -2.32 -4.93
CA ILE A 4 -3.88 -3.66 -5.53
C ILE A 4 -2.53 -4.40 -5.53
N ALA A 5 -1.43 -3.72 -5.79
CA ALA A 5 -0.10 -4.33 -5.81
C ALA A 5 0.25 -4.97 -4.46
N ASP A 6 0.00 -4.28 -3.33
CA ASP A 6 0.25 -4.81 -1.99
C ASP A 6 -0.58 -6.07 -1.71
N ILE A 7 -1.85 -6.08 -2.18
CA ILE A 7 -2.71 -7.26 -2.04
C ILE A 7 -2.20 -8.41 -2.90
N GLN A 8 -1.79 -8.15 -4.14
CA GLN A 8 -1.23 -9.18 -5.04
C GLN A 8 -0.01 -9.83 -4.42
N ASP A 9 0.94 -9.05 -3.93
CA ASP A 9 2.18 -9.57 -3.35
C ASP A 9 1.92 -10.38 -2.07
N LYS A 10 1.03 -9.92 -1.20
CA LYS A 10 0.69 -10.64 0.04
C LYS A 10 -0.21 -11.86 -0.16
N MET A 11 -1.00 -11.91 -1.23
CA MET A 11 -1.87 -13.05 -1.53
C MET A 11 -1.22 -14.07 -2.46
N LEU A 12 -0.13 -13.72 -3.17
CA LEU A 12 0.56 -14.61 -4.10
C LEU A 12 0.99 -15.93 -3.44
N HIS A 13 1.49 -15.83 -2.20
CA HIS A 13 1.98 -16.98 -1.43
C HIS A 13 0.89 -17.70 -0.62
N LEU A 14 -0.36 -17.30 -0.75
CA LEU A 14 -1.45 -17.94 0.01
C LEU A 14 -1.72 -19.37 -0.46
N VAL A 15 -1.68 -19.59 -1.78
CA VAL A 15 -1.80 -20.90 -2.44
C VAL A 15 -0.63 -21.05 -3.41
N GLY A 16 0.06 -22.17 -3.36
CA GLY A 16 1.26 -22.40 -4.17
C GLY A 16 1.06 -23.33 -5.34
N TRP A 17 2.10 -23.46 -6.16
CA TRP A 17 2.24 -24.49 -7.18
C TRP A 17 3.20 -25.57 -6.68
N LYS A 18 2.81 -26.82 -6.72
CA LYS A 18 3.66 -27.91 -6.24
C LYS A 18 4.41 -28.57 -7.41
N GLN A 19 5.69 -28.37 -7.45
CA GLN A 19 6.55 -28.88 -8.51
C GLN A 19 6.59 -30.41 -8.58
N SER A 20 6.49 -31.07 -7.44
CA SER A 20 6.59 -32.54 -7.32
C SER A 20 5.32 -33.29 -7.76
N TYR A 21 4.23 -32.62 -8.14
CA TYR A 21 3.02 -33.28 -8.66
C TYR A 21 3.12 -33.66 -10.13
N ASP A 22 4.06 -33.06 -10.83
CA ASP A 22 4.22 -33.22 -12.26
C ASP A 22 5.53 -33.94 -12.56
N LEU A 23 5.55 -34.74 -13.60
CA LEU A 23 6.75 -35.40 -14.13
C LEU A 23 7.58 -34.48 -15.03
N SER A 24 7.25 -33.19 -15.03
CA SER A 24 7.84 -32.22 -15.92
C SER A 24 9.20 -31.75 -15.47
N ASP A 25 10.08 -31.45 -16.41
CA ASP A 25 11.40 -30.81 -16.17
C ASP A 25 11.29 -29.30 -15.93
N ILE A 26 10.08 -28.79 -15.69
CA ILE A 26 9.84 -27.38 -15.45
C ILE A 26 10.28 -27.03 -14.03
N THR A 27 11.22 -26.12 -13.91
CA THR A 27 11.61 -25.53 -12.63
C THR A 27 10.84 -24.24 -12.40
N LEU A 28 10.11 -24.14 -11.27
CA LEU A 28 9.42 -22.93 -10.87
C LEU A 28 10.28 -22.08 -9.96
N SER A 29 10.09 -20.76 -10.03
CA SER A 29 10.69 -19.85 -9.08
C SER A 29 10.18 -20.11 -7.66
N SER A 30 10.99 -19.79 -6.65
CA SER A 30 10.66 -19.99 -5.24
C SER A 30 9.37 -19.26 -4.83
N ASN A 31 9.08 -18.11 -5.42
CA ASN A 31 7.88 -17.33 -5.17
C ASN A 31 6.58 -18.09 -5.48
N LEU A 32 6.59 -18.97 -6.48
CA LEU A 32 5.40 -19.73 -6.88
C LEU A 32 5.23 -21.02 -6.10
N THR A 33 6.31 -21.57 -5.53
CA THR A 33 6.26 -22.85 -4.80
C THR A 33 5.94 -22.68 -3.33
N GLN A 34 6.09 -21.47 -2.77
CA GLN A 34 5.73 -21.17 -1.38
C GLN A 34 4.22 -21.16 -1.20
N THR A 35 3.76 -21.65 -0.05
CA THR A 35 2.36 -21.59 0.34
C THR A 35 2.20 -21.39 1.85
N GLU A 36 1.47 -20.35 2.24
CA GLU A 36 1.11 -20.09 3.64
C GLU A 36 0.00 -21.03 4.14
N SER A 37 -0.89 -21.46 3.24
CA SER A 37 -2.04 -22.32 3.58
C SER A 37 -1.75 -23.82 3.55
N GLY A 38 -0.63 -24.22 2.95
CA GLY A 38 -0.35 -25.62 2.62
C GLY A 38 -1.17 -26.17 1.44
N MET A 39 -1.98 -25.34 0.78
CA MET A 39 -2.75 -25.70 -0.41
C MET A 39 -1.95 -25.46 -1.68
N TYR A 40 -2.21 -26.28 -2.70
CA TYR A 40 -1.63 -26.16 -4.02
C TYR A 40 -2.73 -26.14 -5.09
N PHE A 41 -2.53 -25.32 -6.14
CA PHE A 41 -3.52 -25.15 -7.20
C PHE A 41 -3.85 -26.47 -7.93
N GLN A 42 -2.88 -27.37 -8.09
CA GLN A 42 -3.07 -28.69 -8.71
C GLN A 42 -4.09 -29.57 -7.92
N GLN A 43 -4.34 -29.30 -6.65
CA GLN A 43 -5.31 -30.04 -5.86
C GLN A 43 -6.75 -29.65 -6.18
N ILE A 44 -6.98 -28.51 -6.83
CA ILE A 44 -8.31 -27.98 -7.14
C ILE A 44 -8.89 -28.65 -8.38
N HIS A 45 -8.06 -28.90 -9.40
CA HIS A 45 -8.53 -29.50 -10.63
C HIS A 45 -7.43 -30.31 -11.33
N PRO A 46 -7.73 -31.50 -11.88
CA PRO A 46 -6.73 -32.38 -12.51
C PRO A 46 -5.99 -31.76 -13.71
N LEU A 47 -6.61 -30.82 -14.40
CA LEU A 47 -5.98 -30.14 -15.54
C LEU A 47 -4.93 -29.09 -15.14
N LEU A 48 -4.84 -28.72 -13.87
CA LEU A 48 -3.88 -27.72 -13.38
C LEU A 48 -2.49 -28.33 -13.13
N THR A 49 -1.98 -29.13 -14.05
CA THR A 49 -0.61 -29.62 -14.03
C THR A 49 0.32 -28.64 -14.75
N LEU A 50 1.61 -28.60 -14.38
CA LEU A 50 2.58 -27.70 -15.01
C LEU A 50 2.74 -28.01 -16.49
N ASP A 51 2.68 -29.30 -16.89
CA ASP A 51 2.76 -29.71 -18.30
C ASP A 51 1.56 -29.19 -19.11
N ASN A 52 0.35 -29.29 -18.55
CA ASN A 52 -0.82 -28.73 -19.19
C ASN A 52 -0.71 -27.20 -19.31
N LEU A 53 -0.31 -26.51 -18.23
CA LEU A 53 -0.14 -25.07 -18.23
C LEU A 53 0.93 -24.63 -19.24
N ARG A 54 2.02 -25.39 -19.40
CA ARG A 54 3.02 -25.12 -20.41
C ARG A 54 2.45 -25.19 -21.81
N SER A 55 1.49 -26.09 -22.06
CA SER A 55 0.87 -26.23 -23.39
C SER A 55 0.04 -25.00 -23.81
N ILE A 56 -0.43 -24.21 -22.87
CA ILE A 56 -1.20 -22.98 -23.11
C ILE A 56 -0.39 -21.70 -22.92
N ALA A 57 0.83 -21.82 -22.39
CA ALA A 57 1.73 -20.69 -22.25
C ALA A 57 2.11 -20.12 -23.63
N PRO A 58 2.38 -18.81 -23.73
CA PRO A 58 2.84 -18.21 -24.97
C PRO A 58 4.22 -18.71 -25.37
N ASP A 59 4.57 -18.57 -26.67
CA ASP A 59 5.94 -18.76 -27.13
C ASP A 59 6.81 -17.59 -26.63
N PHE A 60 7.72 -17.89 -25.72
CA PHE A 60 8.60 -16.90 -25.10
C PHE A 60 9.78 -16.46 -25.97
N GLN A 61 9.97 -17.05 -27.15
CA GLN A 61 11.08 -16.67 -28.04
C GLN A 61 11.01 -15.23 -28.53
N ASN A 62 9.82 -14.65 -28.55
CA ASN A 62 9.57 -13.27 -28.97
C ASN A 62 9.48 -12.26 -27.79
N TYR A 63 9.71 -12.69 -26.56
CA TYR A 63 9.71 -11.79 -25.41
C TYR A 63 11.02 -10.99 -25.38
N ASN A 64 10.89 -9.66 -25.40
CA ASN A 64 12.03 -8.76 -25.33
C ASN A 64 12.25 -8.34 -23.87
N TRP A 65 13.02 -9.13 -23.15
CA TRP A 65 13.39 -8.83 -21.77
C TRP A 65 14.40 -7.69 -21.70
N GLN A 66 14.26 -6.82 -20.71
CA GLN A 66 15.21 -5.74 -20.47
C GLN A 66 16.58 -6.33 -20.11
N VAL A 67 17.65 -5.90 -20.81
CA VAL A 67 19.01 -6.29 -20.46
C VAL A 67 19.41 -5.58 -19.16
N HIS A 68 20.06 -6.32 -18.26
CA HIS A 68 20.58 -5.75 -17.01
C HIS A 68 21.62 -4.66 -17.30
N ASN A 69 21.55 -3.58 -16.57
CA ASN A 69 22.51 -2.49 -16.58
C ASN A 69 22.92 -2.16 -15.15
N VAL A 70 24.17 -2.44 -14.79
CA VAL A 70 24.70 -2.25 -13.43
C VAL A 70 24.57 -0.80 -12.93
N ASN A 71 24.59 0.18 -13.82
CA ASN A 71 24.49 1.60 -13.48
C ASN A 71 23.04 2.09 -13.27
N LYS A 72 22.05 1.19 -13.39
CA LYS A 72 20.63 1.51 -13.25
C LYS A 72 20.09 0.93 -11.95
N ALA A 73 19.29 1.71 -11.22
CA ALA A 73 18.47 1.20 -10.14
C ALA A 73 17.21 0.51 -10.67
N TYR A 74 16.75 -0.55 -10.00
CA TYR A 74 15.58 -1.32 -10.38
C TYR A 74 14.56 -1.35 -9.23
N LYS A 75 13.30 -1.43 -9.58
CA LYS A 75 12.21 -1.59 -8.62
C LYS A 75 11.95 -3.06 -8.31
N SER A 76 11.45 -3.33 -7.11
CA SER A 76 10.98 -4.66 -6.74
C SER A 76 10.03 -5.23 -7.79
N GLY A 77 10.27 -6.49 -8.21
CA GLY A 77 9.49 -7.18 -9.24
C GLY A 77 9.93 -6.94 -10.69
N GLU A 78 10.86 -6.01 -10.96
CA GLU A 78 11.41 -5.88 -12.32
C GLU A 78 12.23 -7.10 -12.70
N VAL A 79 12.08 -7.55 -13.96
CA VAL A 79 12.78 -8.71 -14.50
C VAL A 79 13.80 -8.24 -15.54
N VAL A 80 15.02 -8.75 -15.44
CA VAL A 80 16.13 -8.44 -16.33
C VAL A 80 16.77 -9.70 -16.87
N HIS A 81 17.41 -9.58 -18.03
CA HIS A 81 18.10 -10.66 -18.70
C HIS A 81 19.62 -10.47 -18.62
N VAL A 82 20.35 -11.51 -18.25
CA VAL A 82 21.81 -11.58 -18.24
C VAL A 82 22.27 -12.93 -18.81
N GLU A 83 23.05 -12.93 -19.90
CA GLU A 83 23.71 -14.11 -20.48
C GLU A 83 22.83 -15.36 -20.67
N GLY A 84 21.54 -15.17 -20.93
CA GLY A 84 20.60 -16.29 -21.17
C GLY A 84 19.72 -16.64 -19.97
N SER A 85 20.01 -16.13 -18.78
CA SER A 85 19.20 -16.27 -17.56
C SER A 85 18.37 -15.03 -17.30
N LEU A 86 17.21 -15.20 -16.66
CA LEU A 86 16.38 -14.11 -16.16
C LEU A 86 16.55 -13.99 -14.66
N TYR A 87 16.61 -12.74 -14.21
CA TYR A 87 16.67 -12.37 -12.79
C TYR A 87 15.56 -11.40 -12.44
N LYS A 88 14.95 -11.61 -11.29
CA LYS A 88 13.88 -10.78 -10.76
C LYS A 88 14.35 -10.05 -9.51
N ALA A 89 14.09 -8.76 -9.44
CA ALA A 89 14.38 -7.94 -8.26
C ALA A 89 13.42 -8.31 -7.12
N LEU A 90 13.96 -8.78 -5.99
CA LEU A 90 13.20 -9.12 -4.77
C LEU A 90 12.73 -7.88 -4.00
N LYS A 91 13.52 -6.82 -4.06
CA LYS A 91 13.27 -5.51 -3.44
C LYS A 91 13.82 -4.42 -4.35
N ASP A 92 13.66 -3.15 -3.99
CA ASP A 92 14.29 -2.05 -4.73
C ASP A 92 15.80 -2.24 -4.73
N VAL A 93 16.39 -2.29 -5.91
CA VAL A 93 17.81 -2.55 -6.13
C VAL A 93 18.53 -1.24 -6.43
N PRO A 94 19.50 -0.82 -5.61
CA PRO A 94 20.34 0.34 -5.92
C PRO A 94 21.16 0.13 -7.19
N ALA A 95 21.57 1.21 -7.85
CA ALA A 95 22.58 1.13 -8.90
C ALA A 95 23.89 0.54 -8.33
N GLU A 96 24.66 -0.09 -9.19
CA GLU A 96 25.93 -0.76 -8.87
C GLU A 96 25.81 -2.03 -8.01
N THR A 97 24.60 -2.58 -7.85
CA THR A 97 24.38 -3.88 -7.19
C THR A 97 24.68 -5.01 -8.15
N ASP A 98 25.45 -6.00 -7.68
CA ASP A 98 25.75 -7.22 -8.47
C ASP A 98 24.48 -8.06 -8.69
N ILE A 99 24.32 -8.58 -9.92
CA ILE A 99 23.20 -9.46 -10.27
C ILE A 99 23.23 -10.80 -9.50
N LEU A 100 24.38 -11.21 -9.00
CA LEU A 100 24.57 -12.42 -8.20
C LEU A 100 24.26 -12.21 -6.70
N ASP A 101 23.93 -10.99 -6.30
CA ASP A 101 23.53 -10.71 -4.92
C ASP A 101 22.12 -11.26 -4.66
N THR A 102 22.06 -12.39 -3.99
CA THR A 102 20.82 -13.12 -3.67
C THR A 102 19.90 -12.39 -2.70
N ASP A 103 20.37 -11.33 -2.02
CA ASP A 103 19.52 -10.47 -1.19
C ASP A 103 18.66 -9.52 -2.04
N TYR A 104 19.09 -9.24 -3.26
CA TYR A 104 18.41 -8.34 -4.19
C TYR A 104 17.80 -9.05 -5.39
N TRP A 105 18.41 -10.17 -5.84
CA TRP A 105 18.03 -10.84 -7.07
C TRP A 105 17.72 -12.32 -6.87
N CYS A 106 16.72 -12.82 -7.55
CA CYS A 106 16.48 -14.27 -7.68
C CYS A 106 16.44 -14.66 -9.14
N GLU A 107 17.02 -15.81 -9.46
CA GLU A 107 16.90 -16.39 -10.78
C GLU A 107 15.46 -16.84 -11.03
N THR A 108 14.94 -16.57 -12.22
CA THR A 108 13.61 -16.94 -12.65
C THR A 108 13.63 -17.46 -14.09
N ASN A 109 12.47 -17.79 -14.63
CA ASN A 109 12.33 -18.20 -16.02
C ASN A 109 11.02 -17.65 -16.62
N PRO A 110 10.92 -17.58 -17.97
CA PRO A 110 9.77 -16.99 -18.64
C PRO A 110 8.43 -17.62 -18.26
N PHE A 111 8.41 -18.94 -18.03
CA PHE A 111 7.20 -19.65 -17.66
C PHE A 111 6.74 -19.27 -16.23
N SER A 112 7.69 -19.18 -15.30
CA SER A 112 7.41 -18.74 -13.93
C SER A 112 6.85 -17.31 -13.89
N GLU A 113 7.44 -16.38 -14.66
CA GLU A 113 6.97 -15.01 -14.74
C GLU A 113 5.54 -14.93 -15.32
N TRP A 114 5.27 -15.66 -16.40
CA TRP A 114 3.94 -15.74 -16.97
C TRP A 114 2.92 -16.32 -15.98
N LEU A 115 3.28 -17.39 -15.27
CA LEU A 115 2.41 -18.04 -14.29
C LEU A 115 2.12 -17.12 -13.09
N GLU A 116 3.12 -16.38 -12.64
CA GLU A 116 2.98 -15.38 -11.58
C GLU A 116 2.06 -14.24 -12.02
N GLU A 117 2.27 -13.69 -13.23
CA GLU A 117 1.42 -12.64 -13.79
C GLU A 117 -0.06 -13.07 -13.88
N LYS A 118 -0.30 -14.30 -14.37
CA LYS A 118 -1.66 -14.86 -14.41
C LYS A 118 -2.27 -15.03 -13.03
N THR A 119 -1.49 -15.51 -12.07
CA THR A 119 -1.96 -15.65 -10.68
C THR A 119 -2.26 -14.28 -10.07
N LYS A 120 -1.41 -13.28 -10.26
CA LYS A 120 -1.65 -11.89 -9.83
C LYS A 120 -2.90 -11.30 -10.49
N ALA A 121 -3.13 -11.56 -11.76
CA ALA A 121 -4.36 -11.13 -12.46
C ALA A 121 -5.63 -11.78 -11.86
N SER A 122 -5.56 -13.06 -11.48
CA SER A 122 -6.66 -13.76 -10.81
C SER A 122 -6.94 -13.19 -9.42
N ILE A 123 -5.91 -12.79 -8.67
CA ILE A 123 -6.06 -12.08 -7.39
C ILE A 123 -6.86 -10.78 -7.58
N VAL A 124 -6.52 -9.98 -8.59
CA VAL A 124 -7.28 -8.74 -8.89
C VAL A 124 -8.74 -9.02 -9.17
N LYS A 125 -9.04 -10.04 -9.97
CA LYS A 125 -10.43 -10.45 -10.27
C LYS A 125 -11.16 -10.89 -9.01
N LEU A 126 -10.51 -11.67 -8.16
CA LEU A 126 -11.06 -12.11 -6.88
C LEU A 126 -11.38 -10.93 -5.96
N VAL A 127 -10.42 -10.02 -5.78
CA VAL A 127 -10.60 -8.83 -4.94
C VAL A 127 -11.78 -7.99 -5.45
N ASN A 128 -11.88 -7.78 -6.77
CA ASN A 128 -13.00 -7.05 -7.37
C ASN A 128 -14.34 -7.77 -7.14
N LYS A 129 -14.41 -9.10 -7.27
CA LYS A 129 -15.61 -9.89 -6.96
C LYS A 129 -15.99 -9.78 -5.49
N PHE A 130 -15.00 -9.88 -4.59
CA PHE A 130 -15.20 -9.73 -3.16
C PHE A 130 -15.77 -8.34 -2.81
N ILE A 131 -15.18 -7.28 -3.34
CA ILE A 131 -15.64 -5.91 -3.14
C ILE A 131 -17.09 -5.75 -3.61
N ASN A 132 -17.41 -6.26 -4.79
CA ASN A 132 -18.76 -6.17 -5.33
C ASN A 132 -19.77 -6.99 -4.52
N THR A 133 -19.38 -8.17 -4.05
CA THR A 133 -20.28 -9.12 -3.35
C THR A 133 -20.49 -8.72 -1.89
N LYS A 134 -19.43 -8.32 -1.18
CA LYS A 134 -19.48 -8.07 0.28
C LYS A 134 -19.58 -6.61 0.64
N LEU A 135 -18.97 -5.73 -0.17
CA LEU A 135 -18.87 -4.31 0.12
C LEU A 135 -19.78 -3.45 -0.79
N ALA A 136 -20.62 -4.08 -1.59
CA ALA A 136 -21.54 -3.42 -2.52
C ALA A 136 -20.84 -2.36 -3.41
N GLY A 137 -19.61 -2.68 -3.86
CA GLY A 137 -18.79 -1.78 -4.68
C GLY A 137 -18.16 -0.60 -3.94
N LYS A 138 -18.31 -0.51 -2.61
CA LYS A 138 -17.86 0.65 -1.81
C LYS A 138 -16.52 0.40 -1.11
N ALA A 139 -15.56 -0.14 -1.84
CA ALA A 139 -14.23 -0.41 -1.28
C ALA A 139 -13.41 0.85 -1.00
N THR A 140 -13.72 1.93 -1.69
CA THR A 140 -13.11 3.23 -1.46
C THR A 140 -14.20 4.28 -1.37
N LYS A 141 -14.15 5.08 -0.32
CA LYS A 141 -15.05 6.21 -0.13
C LYS A 141 -14.20 7.42 0.24
N SER A 142 -14.26 8.46 -0.58
CA SER A 142 -13.70 9.75 -0.19
C SER A 142 -14.52 10.34 0.96
N LEU A 143 -13.84 10.72 2.02
CA LEU A 143 -14.43 11.32 3.22
C LEU A 143 -14.21 12.83 3.21
N ILE A 144 -13.00 13.25 2.89
CA ILE A 144 -12.62 14.64 2.62
C ILE A 144 -11.62 14.67 1.46
N GLU A 145 -11.62 15.74 0.69
CA GLU A 145 -10.71 15.95 -0.42
C GLU A 145 -10.07 17.33 -0.35
N ASN A 146 -8.75 17.39 -0.51
CA ASN A 146 -7.96 18.61 -0.68
C ASN A 146 -8.28 19.69 0.36
N LYS A 147 -8.23 19.34 1.65
CA LYS A 147 -8.44 20.30 2.74
C LYS A 147 -7.11 20.73 3.34
N THR A 148 -6.90 22.04 3.33
CA THR A 148 -5.75 22.64 4.01
C THR A 148 -5.96 22.70 5.52
N LEU A 149 -4.89 22.57 6.28
CA LEU A 149 -4.97 22.71 7.74
C LEU A 149 -5.46 24.10 8.14
N PHE A 150 -5.05 25.13 7.40
CA PHE A 150 -5.54 26.50 7.53
C PHE A 150 -5.54 27.18 6.15
N ASP A 151 -6.37 28.18 5.98
CA ASP A 151 -6.59 28.85 4.70
C ASP A 151 -5.47 29.82 4.27
N GLY A 152 -4.49 30.05 5.13
CA GLY A 152 -3.36 30.90 4.84
C GLY A 152 -3.63 32.39 4.98
N THR A 153 -4.82 32.80 5.43
CA THR A 153 -5.22 34.21 5.56
C THR A 153 -4.95 34.81 6.94
N SER A 154 -4.63 33.97 7.95
CA SER A 154 -4.31 34.42 9.29
C SER A 154 -3.02 35.28 9.32
N ARG A 155 -2.89 36.11 10.35
CA ARG A 155 -1.74 37.00 10.51
C ARG A 155 -0.45 36.21 10.62
N LEU A 156 0.58 36.74 9.96
CA LEU A 156 1.97 36.33 10.17
C LEU A 156 2.42 36.95 11.50
N THR A 157 2.75 36.14 12.49
CA THR A 157 3.07 36.69 13.79
C THR A 157 4.54 36.75 14.08
N ASN A 158 5.27 35.66 13.93
CA ASN A 158 6.64 35.58 14.40
C ASN A 158 7.52 34.73 13.48
N LEU A 159 8.80 35.08 13.45
CA LEU A 159 9.84 34.21 12.91
C LEU A 159 10.25 33.20 13.96
N THR A 160 10.30 31.95 13.60
CA THR A 160 10.80 30.90 14.48
C THR A 160 12.31 30.96 14.53
N SER A 161 12.88 31.06 15.73
CA SER A 161 14.34 31.00 15.91
C SER A 161 14.86 29.60 15.58
N ASN A 162 15.92 29.52 14.76
CA ASN A 162 16.60 28.27 14.52
C ASN A 162 17.41 27.88 15.78
N ARG A 163 17.13 26.68 16.27
CA ARG A 163 17.84 26.11 17.42
C ARG A 163 18.00 24.64 17.10
N HIS A 164 19.12 24.04 17.02
CA HIS A 164 19.35 22.63 16.74
C HIS A 164 18.23 21.69 17.23
N ARG A 165 17.13 21.60 16.45
CA ARG A 165 15.91 20.87 16.78
C ARG A 165 15.26 20.29 15.53
N PHE A 166 14.70 19.10 15.68
CA PHE A 166 13.69 18.61 14.78
C PHE A 166 12.33 19.21 15.15
N VAL A 167 11.64 19.81 14.21
CA VAL A 167 10.39 20.54 14.44
C VAL A 167 9.32 20.16 13.42
N GLY A 168 8.07 20.18 13.82
CA GLY A 168 6.99 19.86 12.91
C GLY A 168 5.66 19.60 13.59
N PHE A 169 4.88 18.70 12.99
CA PHE A 169 3.60 18.23 13.46
C PHE A 169 3.62 16.74 13.79
N GLU A 170 3.13 16.40 14.97
CA GLU A 170 2.60 15.08 15.24
C GLU A 170 1.18 15.02 14.69
N ILE A 171 0.90 13.94 13.95
CA ILE A 171 -0.40 13.70 13.33
C ILE A 171 -0.92 12.37 13.84
N ASN A 172 -2.01 12.41 14.58
CA ASN A 172 -2.74 11.25 15.03
C ASN A 172 -3.95 11.01 14.15
N THR A 173 -4.04 9.83 13.55
CA THR A 173 -5.24 9.43 12.82
C THR A 173 -6.30 8.97 13.82
N ILE A 174 -7.40 9.72 13.94
CA ILE A 174 -8.41 9.50 15.00
C ILE A 174 -9.37 8.36 14.65
N ARG A 175 -9.67 8.20 13.38
CA ARG A 175 -10.61 7.18 12.93
C ARG A 175 -9.93 5.82 12.84
N SER A 176 -10.75 4.82 13.06
CA SER A 176 -10.37 3.42 13.16
C SER A 176 -9.86 2.82 11.83
N LYS A 177 -9.60 1.53 11.88
CA LYS A 177 -9.22 0.68 10.74
C LYS A 177 -9.98 1.03 9.46
N GLY A 178 -9.28 1.06 8.35
CA GLY A 178 -9.85 1.34 7.03
C GLY A 178 -9.97 2.82 6.69
N VAL A 179 -9.56 3.75 7.56
CA VAL A 179 -9.39 5.16 7.20
C VAL A 179 -7.91 5.45 6.97
N THR A 180 -7.61 5.98 5.81
CA THR A 180 -6.27 6.44 5.45
C THR A 180 -6.33 7.92 5.15
N VAL A 181 -5.39 8.66 5.73
CA VAL A 181 -5.15 10.06 5.42
C VAL A 181 -4.05 10.15 4.38
N LYS A 182 -4.26 10.95 3.35
CA LYS A 182 -3.24 11.25 2.33
C LYS A 182 -2.82 12.70 2.47
N ILE A 183 -1.52 12.95 2.41
CA ILE A 183 -0.99 14.29 2.26
C ILE A 183 -0.91 14.58 0.76
N ASP A 184 -1.76 15.48 0.28
CA ASP A 184 -1.82 15.84 -1.14
C ASP A 184 -0.75 16.87 -1.50
N LYS A 185 -0.53 17.87 -0.61
CA LYS A 185 0.53 18.88 -0.77
C LYS A 185 1.10 19.30 0.57
N ILE A 186 2.35 19.73 0.51
CA ILE A 186 3.07 20.33 1.61
C ILE A 186 3.32 21.81 1.28
N GLY A 187 2.82 22.69 2.13
CA GLY A 187 3.04 24.11 2.03
C GLY A 187 4.19 24.54 2.91
N LEU A 188 5.15 25.23 2.35
CA LEU A 188 6.33 25.74 3.06
C LEU A 188 6.36 27.26 3.06
N GLN A 189 6.55 27.85 4.24
CA GLN A 189 6.63 29.29 4.41
C GLN A 189 7.88 29.69 5.20
N PHE A 190 8.91 30.09 4.46
CA PHE A 190 10.22 30.48 4.99
C PHE A 190 10.64 31.83 4.45
N THR A 191 11.60 32.47 5.13
CA THR A 191 12.08 33.79 4.77
C THR A 191 12.96 33.80 3.53
N LYS A 192 13.62 32.69 3.17
CA LYS A 192 14.56 32.60 2.06
C LYS A 192 14.17 31.51 1.06
N PRO A 193 14.59 31.60 -0.21
CA PRO A 193 14.60 30.49 -1.15
C PRO A 193 15.70 29.49 -0.78
N GLY A 194 15.59 28.25 -1.31
CA GLY A 194 16.58 27.21 -1.12
C GLY A 194 15.96 25.82 -1.11
N LYS A 195 16.79 24.82 -0.82
CA LYS A 195 16.36 23.43 -0.70
C LYS A 195 15.95 23.13 0.73
N TYR A 196 14.80 22.50 0.87
CA TYR A 196 14.19 22.14 2.15
C TYR A 196 13.91 20.65 2.17
N LYS A 197 14.42 19.96 3.19
CA LYS A 197 14.13 18.54 3.41
C LYS A 197 13.00 18.39 4.41
N ILE A 198 12.02 17.57 4.08
CA ILE A 198 10.91 17.21 4.97
C ILE A 198 10.95 15.71 5.18
N PHE A 199 10.84 15.31 6.42
CA PHE A 199 10.85 13.93 6.86
C PHE A 199 9.45 13.56 7.36
N ILE A 200 9.01 12.33 7.04
CA ILE A 200 7.81 11.73 7.64
C ILE A 200 8.22 10.44 8.30
N MET A 201 7.90 10.33 9.56
CA MET A 201 8.27 9.24 10.45
C MET A 201 7.03 8.70 11.13
N HIS A 202 7.13 7.51 11.71
CA HIS A 202 6.07 6.91 12.52
C HIS A 202 6.65 6.42 13.85
N SER A 203 5.87 6.47 14.92
CA SER A 203 6.31 6.10 16.27
C SER A 203 6.80 4.65 16.41
N SER A 204 6.39 3.75 15.50
CA SER A 204 6.83 2.35 15.49
C SER A 204 8.12 2.11 14.69
N ASN A 205 8.69 3.17 14.07
CA ASN A 205 9.88 3.03 13.22
C ASN A 205 10.85 4.16 13.51
N ASP A 206 12.09 3.81 13.80
CA ASP A 206 13.15 4.78 14.08
C ASP A 206 13.70 5.45 12.80
N ALA A 207 13.49 4.84 11.64
CA ALA A 207 13.89 5.40 10.35
C ALA A 207 12.77 6.21 9.69
N PRO A 208 13.09 7.27 8.93
CA PRO A 208 12.10 7.98 8.13
C PRO A 208 11.44 7.06 7.10
N ILE A 209 10.11 7.13 7.02
CA ILE A 209 9.33 6.39 6.00
C ILE A 209 9.38 7.15 4.67
N TYR A 210 9.31 8.48 4.72
CA TYR A 210 9.45 9.33 3.54
C TYR A 210 10.47 10.43 3.79
N ILE A 211 11.35 10.67 2.82
CA ILE A 211 12.28 11.80 2.79
C ILE A 211 12.03 12.56 1.49
N MET A 212 11.73 13.84 1.61
CA MET A 212 11.41 14.69 0.46
C MET A 212 12.27 15.92 0.46
N GLU A 213 12.80 16.27 -0.71
CA GLU A 213 13.51 17.51 -0.94
C GLU A 213 12.69 18.42 -1.86
N PHE A 214 12.45 19.64 -1.42
CA PHE A 214 11.73 20.67 -2.16
C PHE A 214 12.61 21.89 -2.41
N GLU A 215 12.62 22.38 -3.62
CA GLU A 215 13.32 23.61 -3.96
C GLU A 215 12.34 24.78 -3.97
N ARG A 216 12.45 25.65 -2.96
CA ARG A 216 11.66 26.86 -2.85
C ARG A 216 12.34 27.98 -3.63
N LEU A 217 11.64 28.50 -4.63
CA LEU A 217 12.18 29.53 -5.54
C LEU A 217 11.77 30.96 -5.14
N ARG A 218 10.68 31.09 -4.39
CA ARG A 218 10.14 32.40 -4.02
C ARG A 218 11.05 33.13 -3.02
N LYS A 219 11.42 34.36 -3.39
CA LYS A 219 12.26 35.23 -2.55
C LYS A 219 11.47 35.93 -1.46
N ASN A 220 10.14 35.96 -1.56
CA ASN A 220 9.27 36.57 -0.56
C ASN A 220 8.83 35.51 0.48
N ALA A 221 8.31 35.97 1.59
CA ALA A 221 7.84 35.14 2.69
C ALA A 221 6.45 34.48 2.46
N SER A 222 6.02 34.37 1.20
CA SER A 222 4.73 33.73 0.87
C SER A 222 4.79 32.22 1.02
N LEU A 223 3.65 31.62 1.34
CA LEU A 223 3.46 30.19 1.33
C LEU A 223 3.64 29.63 -0.09
N GLU A 224 4.43 28.60 -0.24
CA GLU A 224 4.62 27.89 -1.50
C GLU A 224 4.24 26.44 -1.34
N TRP A 225 3.42 25.92 -2.26
CA TRP A 225 2.88 24.57 -2.19
C TRP A 225 3.66 23.63 -3.09
N PHE A 226 3.98 22.46 -2.56
CA PHE A 226 4.70 21.39 -3.25
C PHE A 226 3.87 20.12 -3.26
N THR A 227 3.77 19.49 -4.41
CA THR A 227 3.17 18.17 -4.56
C THR A 227 4.26 17.12 -4.43
N PRO A 228 4.15 16.17 -3.48
CA PRO A 228 5.07 15.05 -3.37
C PRO A 228 5.13 14.23 -4.66
N LYS A 229 6.27 13.65 -4.97
CA LYS A 229 6.45 12.76 -6.13
C LYS A 229 5.76 11.41 -5.93
N GLU A 230 5.69 10.95 -4.70
CA GLU A 230 5.07 9.71 -4.27
C GLU A 230 3.85 10.00 -3.41
N ASP A 231 2.89 9.08 -3.40
CA ASP A 231 1.70 9.18 -2.55
C ASP A 231 2.09 9.01 -1.08
N ILE A 232 1.88 10.03 -0.27
CA ILE A 232 2.14 9.99 1.16
C ILE A 232 0.85 9.55 1.86
N LEU A 233 0.86 8.32 2.36
CA LEU A 233 -0.28 7.70 3.01
C LEU A 233 -0.01 7.53 4.50
N LEU A 234 -0.94 7.97 5.33
CA LEU A 234 -0.92 7.85 6.77
C LEU A 234 -2.10 6.97 7.21
N PRO A 235 -1.99 5.63 7.09
CA PRO A 235 -3.03 4.72 7.56
C PRO A 235 -3.06 4.69 9.09
N TYR A 236 -4.26 4.48 9.65
CA TYR A 236 -4.41 4.22 11.08
C TYR A 236 -3.75 2.89 11.48
N GLU A 237 -3.89 1.89 10.63
CA GLU A 237 -3.31 0.56 10.84
C GLU A 237 -2.74 0.07 9.52
N SER A 238 -1.51 -0.42 9.55
CA SER A 238 -0.79 -0.94 8.39
C SER A 238 -0.11 -2.26 8.75
N VAL A 239 0.27 -3.04 7.74
CA VAL A 239 1.14 -4.20 7.93
C VAL A 239 2.59 -3.82 8.24
N TYR A 240 2.96 -2.58 8.00
CA TYR A 240 4.31 -2.04 8.17
C TYR A 240 4.47 -1.15 9.40
N THR A 241 3.37 -0.75 10.05
CA THR A 241 3.35 0.14 11.22
C THR A 241 2.37 -0.37 12.26
N ASP A 242 2.62 -0.05 13.53
CA ASP A 242 1.71 -0.39 14.60
C ASP A 242 0.43 0.43 14.54
N ALA A 243 -0.70 -0.20 14.86
CA ALA A 243 -1.97 0.48 14.94
C ALA A 243 -2.00 1.49 16.08
N GLY A 244 -2.55 2.67 15.82
CA GLY A 244 -2.72 3.72 16.83
C GLY A 244 -1.44 4.47 17.20
N GLY A 245 -0.35 4.28 16.44
CA GLY A 245 0.85 5.10 16.56
C GLY A 245 0.67 6.49 15.95
N SER A 246 1.62 7.37 16.27
CA SER A 246 1.65 8.76 15.78
C SER A 246 2.53 8.87 14.53
N TRP A 247 2.12 9.73 13.62
CA TRP A 247 2.92 10.15 12.47
C TRP A 247 3.56 11.50 12.76
N TYR A 248 4.81 11.66 12.38
CA TYR A 248 5.57 12.89 12.58
C TYR A 248 6.01 13.44 11.24
N ILE A 249 5.62 14.67 10.92
CA ILE A 249 6.07 15.38 9.73
C ILE A 249 6.83 16.64 10.13
N GLY A 250 8.07 16.77 9.67
CA GLY A 250 8.89 17.88 10.10
C GLY A 250 10.21 17.98 9.37
N TYR A 251 11.08 18.84 9.88
CA TYR A 251 12.41 19.07 9.36
C TYR A 251 13.41 19.39 10.49
N PHE A 252 14.69 19.16 10.21
CA PHE A 252 15.77 19.59 11.09
C PHE A 252 16.06 21.08 10.83
N GLN A 253 16.08 21.88 11.89
CA GLN A 253 16.37 23.32 11.77
C GLN A 253 17.82 23.57 11.35
N SER A 254 18.74 22.66 11.61
CA SER A 254 20.13 22.67 11.13
C SER A 254 20.25 22.52 9.61
N ASP A 255 19.30 21.79 8.98
CA ASP A 255 19.28 21.58 7.52
C ASP A 255 18.71 22.77 6.73
N LEU A 256 18.24 23.80 7.41
CA LEU A 256 17.68 24.96 6.73
C LEU A 256 18.76 25.75 5.98
N PRO A 257 18.46 26.33 4.83
CA PRO A 257 19.35 27.24 4.14
C PRO A 257 19.79 28.38 5.04
N ASP A 258 21.06 28.81 4.90
CA ASP A 258 21.72 29.75 5.79
C ASP A 258 20.89 31.01 6.06
N GLY A 259 20.59 31.30 7.33
CA GLY A 259 19.74 32.40 7.77
C GLY A 259 18.28 32.33 7.32
N SER A 260 17.82 31.17 6.85
CA SER A 260 16.38 30.95 6.62
C SER A 260 15.67 30.67 7.94
N GLN A 261 14.50 31.26 8.11
CA GLN A 261 13.65 31.08 9.28
C GLN A 261 12.22 30.73 8.85
N ALA A 262 11.58 29.86 9.62
CA ALA A 262 10.17 29.56 9.42
C ALA A 262 9.29 30.72 9.87
N ILE A 263 8.15 30.89 9.19
CA ILE A 263 7.17 31.93 9.50
C ILE A 263 5.96 31.27 10.13
N ASN A 264 5.69 31.66 11.36
CA ASN A 264 4.52 31.20 12.10
C ASN A 264 3.25 31.92 11.73
N ARG A 265 2.16 31.19 11.84
CA ARG A 265 0.79 31.68 11.82
C ARG A 265 0.23 31.79 13.22
N ASP A 266 -0.49 32.89 13.46
CA ASP A 266 -1.21 33.11 14.73
C ASP A 266 -2.41 32.19 14.81
N ARG A 267 -2.20 31.02 15.37
CA ARG A 267 -3.21 30.01 15.58
C ARG A 267 -2.90 29.16 16.80
N ASP A 268 -3.91 28.95 17.62
CA ASP A 268 -3.88 27.94 18.68
C ASP A 268 -4.26 26.57 18.09
N TRP A 269 -3.34 25.61 18.20
CA TRP A 269 -3.51 24.23 17.71
C TRP A 269 -4.12 23.32 18.78
N SER A 270 -4.19 23.74 20.04
CA SER A 270 -4.81 22.96 21.12
C SER A 270 -6.34 22.96 21.05
N THR A 271 -6.91 23.98 20.42
CA THR A 271 -8.34 24.16 20.28
C THR A 271 -8.72 24.44 18.83
N GLY A 272 -9.97 24.19 18.48
CA GLY A 272 -10.48 24.60 17.18
C GLY A 272 -10.53 26.12 17.04
N PRO A 273 -10.32 26.67 15.83
CA PRO A 273 -10.39 28.11 15.61
C PRO A 273 -11.78 28.68 15.96
N CYS A 274 -11.78 29.89 16.45
CA CYS A 274 -13.03 30.60 16.79
C CYS A 274 -13.91 30.80 15.54
N LYS A 275 -15.12 30.26 15.57
CA LYS A 275 -16.09 30.38 14.44
C LYS A 275 -16.48 31.82 14.14
N ALA A 276 -16.55 32.67 15.16
CA ALA A 276 -16.89 34.06 15.00
C ALA A 276 -15.74 34.91 14.48
N CYS A 277 -14.48 34.49 14.77
CA CYS A 277 -13.28 35.25 14.41
C CYS A 277 -12.85 34.94 12.96
N SER A 278 -12.94 33.67 12.54
CA SER A 278 -12.63 33.23 11.17
C SER A 278 -13.50 32.03 10.79
N ARG A 279 -14.54 32.32 10.02
CA ARG A 279 -15.46 31.29 9.55
C ARG A 279 -14.78 30.30 8.58
N SER A 280 -13.89 30.77 7.74
CA SER A 280 -13.18 29.93 6.75
C SER A 280 -12.23 28.94 7.45
N GLU A 281 -11.46 29.39 8.43
CA GLU A 281 -10.58 28.52 9.21
C GLU A 281 -11.36 27.52 10.05
N PHE A 282 -12.49 27.93 10.65
CA PHE A 282 -13.35 27.01 11.38
C PHE A 282 -13.91 25.91 10.48
N ILE A 283 -14.36 26.25 9.26
CA ILE A 283 -14.87 25.27 8.31
C ILE A 283 -13.74 24.32 7.85
N ALA A 284 -12.55 24.84 7.57
CA ALA A 284 -11.39 24.02 7.22
C ALA A 284 -11.06 23.05 8.36
N TRP A 285 -10.91 23.55 9.58
CA TRP A 285 -10.65 22.73 10.74
C TRP A 285 -11.74 21.67 10.98
N GLN A 286 -13.00 22.04 10.93
CA GLN A 286 -14.12 21.11 11.13
C GLN A 286 -14.15 19.99 10.10
N ALA A 287 -13.61 20.21 8.89
CA ALA A 287 -13.55 19.20 7.84
C ALA A 287 -12.55 18.10 8.18
N TRP A 288 -11.31 18.47 8.56
CA TRP A 288 -10.24 17.51 8.77
C TRP A 288 -10.13 16.99 10.22
N SER A 289 -10.51 17.78 11.23
CA SER A 289 -10.38 17.42 12.66
C SER A 289 -11.20 16.21 13.10
N LYS A 290 -12.07 15.71 12.24
CA LYS A 290 -12.79 14.44 12.45
C LYS A 290 -11.94 13.21 12.18
N TYR A 291 -10.83 13.38 11.49
CA TYR A 291 -10.00 12.28 10.98
C TYR A 291 -8.57 12.33 11.49
N ILE A 292 -8.09 13.52 11.83
CA ILE A 292 -6.73 13.74 12.34
C ILE A 292 -6.74 14.72 13.50
N GLU A 293 -5.87 14.45 14.49
CA GLU A 293 -5.41 15.42 15.48
C GLU A 293 -4.00 15.85 15.12
N ILE A 294 -3.68 17.10 15.34
CA ILE A 294 -2.39 17.69 15.00
C ILE A 294 -1.85 18.43 16.20
N HIS A 295 -0.63 18.07 16.59
CA HIS A 295 0.09 18.69 17.68
C HIS A 295 1.45 19.18 17.18
N PRO A 296 1.70 20.49 17.16
CA PRO A 296 3.03 21.01 16.89
C PRO A 296 4.00 20.60 17.99
N PHE A 297 5.20 20.17 17.60
CA PHE A 297 6.21 19.71 18.55
C PHE A 297 7.61 20.08 18.12
N TYR A 298 8.56 19.95 19.05
CA TYR A 298 9.97 19.95 18.77
C TYR A 298 10.74 18.95 19.63
N LEU A 299 11.84 18.45 19.06
CA LEU A 299 12.84 17.61 19.73
C LEU A 299 14.22 18.26 19.60
N SER A 300 15.05 18.17 20.65
CA SER A 300 16.46 18.57 20.53
C SER A 300 17.20 17.61 19.58
N GLU A 301 18.00 18.15 18.65
CA GLU A 301 18.85 17.33 17.77
C GLU A 301 19.89 16.52 18.56
N ASP A 302 20.37 17.05 19.69
CA ASP A 302 21.31 16.33 20.55
C ASP A 302 20.72 15.01 21.06
N ASN A 303 19.41 14.98 21.32
CA ASN A 303 18.72 13.75 21.74
C ASN A 303 18.55 12.77 20.58
N ILE A 304 18.42 13.24 19.35
CA ILE A 304 18.22 12.41 18.16
C ILE A 304 19.56 11.84 17.66
N GLN A 305 20.63 12.64 17.68
CA GLN A 305 21.94 12.21 17.22
C GLN A 305 22.54 11.07 18.05
N ALA A 306 22.17 10.98 19.33
CA ALA A 306 22.59 9.87 20.19
C ALA A 306 21.98 8.52 19.76
N VAL A 307 20.87 8.53 18.99
CA VAL A 307 20.13 7.31 18.60
C VAL A 307 20.43 6.87 17.16
N HIS A 308 20.67 7.80 16.23
CA HIS A 308 20.58 7.50 14.79
C HIS A 308 21.86 7.64 13.96
N PHE A 309 22.91 8.30 14.44
CA PHE A 309 24.03 8.67 13.58
C PHE A 309 25.39 8.14 13.99
N ASN A 310 25.47 7.24 14.95
CA ASN A 310 26.70 6.49 15.17
C ASN A 310 26.66 5.22 14.30
N ASP A 311 27.21 5.30 13.09
CA ASP A 311 27.51 4.15 12.21
C ASP A 311 28.57 3.20 12.81
N ASP A 312 29.20 3.60 13.90
CA ASP A 312 30.08 2.73 14.69
C ASP A 312 29.26 2.03 15.79
N PHE A 313 28.74 0.87 15.46
CA PHE A 313 28.22 -0.10 16.43
C PHE A 313 29.34 -0.53 17.40
N ASN A 314 29.53 0.23 18.46
CA ASN A 314 30.30 -0.22 19.60
C ASN A 314 29.33 -0.96 20.55
N GLU A 315 29.61 -2.23 20.77
CA GLU A 315 28.84 -3.18 21.59
C GLU A 315 28.61 -2.75 23.07
N ASP A 316 29.17 -1.61 23.50
CA ASP A 316 29.06 -1.10 24.87
C ASP A 316 27.82 -0.20 25.12
N PHE A 317 26.92 -0.01 24.13
CA PHE A 317 25.73 0.85 24.22
C PHE A 317 24.44 0.12 24.66
N GLU A 318 24.52 -0.98 25.38
CA GLU A 318 23.34 -1.63 26.00
C GLU A 318 22.62 -0.79 27.08
N LYS A 319 23.08 0.43 27.35
CA LYS A 319 22.51 1.29 28.41
C LYS A 319 21.98 2.59 27.84
N GLN A 320 20.68 2.64 27.61
CA GLN A 320 19.84 3.76 27.19
C GLN A 320 19.62 3.89 25.69
N GLN A 321 18.88 2.97 25.09
CA GLN A 321 18.11 3.27 23.89
C GLN A 321 16.99 4.25 24.30
N ILE A 322 17.25 5.55 24.25
CA ILE A 322 16.20 6.55 24.34
C ILE A 322 15.46 6.46 23.01
N HIS A 323 14.22 6.04 23.07
CA HIS A 323 13.37 6.00 21.89
C HIS A 323 13.20 7.43 21.38
N MET A 324 13.42 7.70 20.08
CA MET A 324 13.30 9.03 19.49
C MET A 324 11.95 9.71 19.82
N TRP A 325 10.91 8.91 19.97
CA TRP A 325 9.52 9.35 20.24
C TRP A 325 9.12 9.23 21.71
N ASP A 326 10.08 9.25 22.62
CA ASP A 326 9.78 9.24 24.04
C ASP A 326 9.06 10.53 24.44
N PRO A 327 7.85 10.45 25.02
CA PRO A 327 7.10 11.62 25.49
C PRO A 327 7.88 12.49 26.49
N GLU A 328 8.86 11.93 27.20
CA GLU A 328 9.67 12.69 28.17
C GLU A 328 10.65 13.66 27.51
N ILE A 329 11.06 13.40 26.25
CA ILE A 329 11.97 14.27 25.50
C ILE A 329 11.26 15.14 24.47
N MET A 330 10.01 14.84 24.13
CA MET A 330 9.18 15.62 23.21
C MET A 330 8.60 16.84 23.91
N ASN A 331 8.66 17.97 23.21
CA ASN A 331 8.08 19.21 23.69
C ASN A 331 6.98 19.68 22.73
N TYR A 332 5.76 19.78 23.24
CA TYR A 332 4.62 20.27 22.48
C TYR A 332 4.48 21.78 22.57
N THR A 333 4.13 22.40 21.45
CA THR A 333 3.81 23.83 21.36
C THR A 333 2.42 23.97 20.75
N TYR A 334 1.68 24.96 21.18
CA TYR A 334 0.29 25.14 20.72
C TYR A 334 0.13 26.31 19.74
N ASP A 335 1.14 27.14 19.61
CA ASP A 335 1.14 28.42 18.89
C ASP A 335 2.09 28.46 17.68
N CYS A 336 2.72 27.34 17.33
CA CYS A 336 3.75 27.29 16.30
C CYS A 336 3.46 26.25 15.23
N ASN A 337 3.40 26.66 13.95
CA ASN A 337 3.27 25.72 12.82
C ASN A 337 4.60 25.49 12.09
N TYR A 338 5.71 26.03 12.57
CA TYR A 338 7.03 25.87 12.00
C TYR A 338 7.13 26.12 10.48
N GLY A 339 6.28 27.03 9.96
CA GLY A 339 6.22 27.33 8.54
C GLY A 339 5.62 26.22 7.64
N ILE A 340 5.05 25.19 8.24
CA ILE A 340 4.43 24.07 7.52
C ILE A 340 2.92 24.27 7.44
N ASN A 341 2.33 23.99 6.27
CA ASN A 341 0.92 23.75 6.07
C ASN A 341 0.74 22.46 5.27
N LEU A 342 -0.35 21.77 5.45
CA LEU A 342 -0.66 20.54 4.72
C LEU A 342 -1.99 20.68 4.01
N GLU A 343 -2.09 20.13 2.82
CA GLU A 343 -3.33 19.83 2.14
C GLU A 343 -3.55 18.32 2.26
N VAL A 344 -4.66 17.92 2.86
CA VAL A 344 -4.93 16.53 3.19
C VAL A 344 -6.25 16.06 2.62
N SER A 345 -6.28 14.81 2.23
CA SER A 345 -7.48 14.04 1.90
C SER A 345 -7.61 12.87 2.87
N ALA A 346 -8.83 12.42 3.14
CA ALA A 346 -9.06 11.19 3.88
C ALA A 346 -10.07 10.33 3.11
N TYR A 347 -9.79 9.04 3.06
CA TYR A 347 -10.63 8.08 2.37
C TYR A 347 -10.61 6.71 3.07
N CYS A 348 -11.63 5.93 2.78
CA CYS A 348 -11.64 4.55 3.22
C CYS A 348 -10.71 3.73 2.32
N ASP A 349 -9.76 3.01 2.93
CA ASP A 349 -8.89 2.05 2.27
C ASP A 349 -8.91 0.74 3.07
N LEU A 350 -9.38 -0.31 2.43
CA LEU A 350 -9.51 -1.62 3.06
C LEU A 350 -8.36 -2.57 2.68
N THR A 351 -7.27 -2.06 2.11
CA THR A 351 -6.11 -2.86 1.70
C THR A 351 -5.55 -3.65 2.87
N ASP A 352 -5.14 -2.97 3.94
CA ASP A 352 -4.53 -3.61 5.10
C ASP A 352 -5.52 -4.54 5.82
N PHE A 353 -6.80 -4.19 5.82
CA PHE A 353 -7.86 -5.04 6.34
C PHE A 353 -7.96 -6.36 5.56
N ILE A 354 -7.94 -6.30 4.21
CA ILE A 354 -7.97 -7.51 3.35
C ILE A 354 -6.70 -8.33 3.57
N ILE A 355 -5.53 -7.70 3.60
CA ILE A 355 -4.23 -8.37 3.79
C ILE A 355 -4.17 -9.10 5.15
N LYS A 356 -4.61 -8.48 6.23
CA LYS A 356 -4.62 -9.10 7.56
C LYS A 356 -5.55 -10.30 7.65
N GLN A 357 -6.59 -10.35 6.83
CA GLN A 357 -7.52 -11.47 6.78
C GLN A 357 -7.30 -12.39 5.57
N ARG A 358 -6.16 -12.30 4.89
CA ARG A 358 -5.89 -13.02 3.65
C ARG A 358 -6.08 -14.53 3.75
N ALA A 359 -5.78 -15.14 4.91
CA ALA A 359 -5.95 -16.56 5.13
C ALA A 359 -7.38 -17.07 4.84
N MET A 360 -8.39 -16.20 5.00
CA MET A 360 -9.78 -16.54 4.70
C MET A 360 -10.04 -16.69 3.18
N PHE A 361 -9.16 -16.14 2.36
CA PHE A 361 -9.32 -16.13 0.90
C PHE A 361 -8.73 -17.35 0.20
N GLN A 362 -8.08 -18.28 0.92
CA GLN A 362 -7.35 -19.41 0.31
C GLN A 362 -8.20 -20.22 -0.66
N ASP A 363 -9.40 -20.69 -0.26
CA ASP A 363 -10.29 -21.51 -1.08
C ASP A 363 -10.86 -20.73 -2.28
N VAL A 364 -11.29 -19.50 -2.06
CA VAL A 364 -11.84 -18.66 -3.13
C VAL A 364 -10.74 -18.24 -4.13
N LEU A 365 -9.50 -18.03 -3.67
CA LEU A 365 -8.36 -17.75 -4.55
C LEU A 365 -8.03 -18.98 -5.40
N ALA A 366 -7.94 -20.14 -4.79
CA ALA A 366 -7.66 -21.38 -5.49
C ALA A 366 -8.70 -21.66 -6.60
N LYS A 367 -9.99 -21.47 -6.31
CA LYS A 367 -11.07 -21.59 -7.29
C LYS A 367 -11.00 -20.52 -8.38
N GLN A 368 -10.70 -19.26 -8.04
CA GLN A 368 -10.59 -18.19 -9.04
C GLN A 368 -9.45 -18.46 -10.03
N VAL A 369 -8.30 -18.90 -9.54
CA VAL A 369 -7.15 -19.24 -10.39
C VAL A 369 -7.51 -20.45 -11.29
N ALA A 370 -8.14 -21.47 -10.71
CA ALA A 370 -8.60 -22.62 -11.48
C ALA A 370 -9.56 -22.22 -12.61
N ILE A 371 -10.54 -21.37 -12.34
CA ILE A 371 -11.49 -20.88 -13.34
C ILE A 371 -10.77 -20.15 -14.47
N ASP A 372 -9.81 -19.30 -14.14
CA ASP A 372 -9.08 -18.51 -15.15
C ASP A 372 -8.25 -19.39 -16.07
N PHE A 373 -7.52 -20.37 -15.53
CA PHE A 373 -6.74 -21.31 -16.34
C PHE A 373 -7.63 -22.28 -17.16
N LEU A 374 -8.70 -22.81 -16.58
CA LEU A 374 -9.63 -23.69 -17.30
C LEU A 374 -10.29 -22.96 -18.46
N ARG A 375 -10.64 -21.68 -18.30
CA ARG A 375 -11.13 -20.86 -19.42
C ARG A 375 -10.06 -20.68 -20.48
N GLU A 376 -8.82 -20.48 -20.10
CA GLU A 376 -7.71 -20.37 -21.05
C GLU A 376 -7.52 -21.70 -21.83
N PHE A 377 -7.58 -22.84 -21.16
CA PHE A 377 -7.58 -24.16 -21.84
C PHE A 377 -8.73 -24.30 -22.84
N ALA A 378 -9.95 -23.90 -22.45
CA ALA A 378 -11.13 -24.04 -23.30
C ALA A 378 -11.04 -23.17 -24.58
N TYR A 379 -10.32 -22.04 -24.55
CA TYR A 379 -10.28 -21.10 -25.65
C TYR A 379 -8.92 -20.94 -26.33
N ASN A 380 -7.87 -21.58 -25.84
CA ASN A 380 -6.52 -21.48 -26.44
C ASN A 380 -6.46 -22.20 -27.80
N PRO A 381 -6.07 -21.49 -28.87
CA PRO A 381 -5.97 -22.10 -30.21
C PRO A 381 -4.83 -23.11 -30.32
N ASN A 382 -3.79 -23.04 -29.49
CA ASN A 382 -2.61 -23.91 -29.56
C ASN A 382 -2.88 -25.33 -29.03
N VAL A 383 -3.93 -25.55 -28.26
CA VAL A 383 -4.36 -26.87 -27.76
C VAL A 383 -5.03 -27.71 -28.89
N ARG A 384 -5.10 -27.20 -30.13
CA ARG A 384 -5.87 -27.80 -31.25
C ARG A 384 -5.07 -28.81 -32.03
N THR A 385 -4.86 -30.03 -31.52
CA THR A 385 -4.24 -31.09 -32.32
C THR A 385 -5.24 -32.07 -32.99
N ASN A 386 -6.51 -32.14 -32.56
CA ASN A 386 -7.53 -33.00 -33.21
C ASN A 386 -8.93 -32.43 -33.15
N ARG A 387 -9.55 -32.04 -34.28
CA ARG A 387 -10.82 -31.30 -34.35
C ARG A 387 -12.02 -31.97 -33.69
N HIS A 388 -12.14 -33.29 -33.64
CA HIS A 388 -13.32 -33.99 -33.11
C HIS A 388 -13.26 -34.21 -31.59
N SER A 389 -12.10 -34.51 -31.03
CA SER A 389 -11.94 -34.69 -29.58
C SER A 389 -11.92 -33.38 -28.79
N ILE A 390 -11.55 -32.28 -29.42
CA ILE A 390 -11.42 -30.97 -28.80
C ILE A 390 -12.76 -30.31 -28.49
N ASN A 391 -13.76 -30.45 -29.38
CA ASN A 391 -15.08 -29.85 -29.10
C ASN A 391 -15.77 -30.53 -27.92
N ALA A 392 -15.59 -31.84 -27.75
CA ALA A 392 -16.07 -32.56 -26.59
C ALA A 392 -15.33 -32.09 -25.31
N SER A 393 -14.00 -32.06 -25.34
CA SER A 393 -13.20 -31.60 -24.19
C SER A 393 -13.47 -30.15 -23.81
N LYS A 394 -13.69 -29.28 -24.80
CA LYS A 394 -14.08 -27.88 -24.55
C LYS A 394 -15.44 -27.78 -23.88
N LEU A 395 -16.43 -28.52 -24.34
CA LEU A 395 -17.76 -28.55 -23.76
C LEU A 395 -17.72 -29.10 -22.33
N ASP A 396 -16.94 -30.15 -22.10
CA ASP A 396 -16.76 -30.74 -20.78
C ASP A 396 -16.14 -29.71 -19.80
N ILE A 397 -15.07 -29.03 -20.20
CA ILE A 397 -14.44 -27.98 -19.39
C ILE A 397 -15.42 -26.84 -19.10
N LEU A 398 -16.19 -26.38 -20.09
CA LEU A 398 -17.16 -25.32 -19.91
C LEU A 398 -18.33 -25.77 -19.03
N THR A 399 -18.73 -27.02 -19.09
CA THR A 399 -19.77 -27.58 -18.20
C THR A 399 -19.25 -27.69 -16.77
N GLU A 400 -18.01 -28.08 -16.56
CA GLU A 400 -17.41 -28.08 -15.22
C GLU A 400 -17.23 -26.66 -14.66
N LEU A 401 -16.97 -25.68 -15.52
CA LEU A 401 -16.82 -24.27 -15.12
C LEU A 401 -18.15 -23.61 -14.76
N ASP A 402 -19.10 -23.66 -15.68
CA ASP A 402 -20.30 -22.80 -15.61
C ASP A 402 -21.58 -23.63 -15.34
N GLY A 403 -21.44 -24.98 -15.29
CA GLY A 403 -22.55 -25.91 -15.13
C GLY A 403 -23.26 -26.24 -16.45
N ASP A 404 -24.14 -27.22 -16.41
CA ASP A 404 -24.97 -27.59 -17.55
C ASP A 404 -26.11 -26.57 -17.73
N ALA A 405 -26.13 -25.89 -18.87
CA ALA A 405 -27.13 -24.89 -19.22
C ALA A 405 -28.58 -25.46 -19.22
N ASN A 406 -28.71 -26.78 -19.37
CA ASN A 406 -30.01 -27.49 -19.38
C ASN A 406 -30.41 -27.98 -17.95
N SER A 407 -29.53 -27.85 -16.97
CA SER A 407 -29.84 -28.27 -15.60
C SER A 407 -30.58 -27.19 -14.83
N MET A 408 -31.66 -27.57 -14.14
CA MET A 408 -32.35 -26.68 -13.20
C MET A 408 -31.52 -26.35 -11.96
N ARG A 409 -30.42 -27.06 -11.71
CA ARG A 409 -29.52 -26.84 -10.59
C ARG A 409 -28.32 -26.05 -11.06
N GLN A 410 -28.10 -24.93 -10.43
CA GLN A 410 -26.83 -24.18 -10.62
C GLN A 410 -25.67 -25.06 -10.10
N SER A 411 -24.71 -25.34 -10.94
CA SER A 411 -23.54 -26.17 -10.66
C SER A 411 -22.32 -25.55 -11.35
N GLY A 412 -21.16 -26.15 -11.13
CA GLY A 412 -19.90 -25.73 -11.73
C GLY A 412 -19.04 -24.87 -10.81
N LEU A 413 -17.75 -24.79 -11.14
CA LEU A 413 -16.75 -24.13 -10.30
C LEU A 413 -17.00 -22.63 -10.10
N SER A 414 -17.58 -21.97 -11.13
CA SER A 414 -17.98 -20.55 -11.03
C SER A 414 -19.06 -20.33 -9.99
N TYR A 415 -20.05 -21.24 -9.92
CA TYR A 415 -21.11 -21.20 -8.92
C TYR A 415 -20.58 -21.50 -7.51
N GLU A 416 -19.69 -22.49 -7.39
CA GLU A 416 -19.03 -22.80 -6.12
C GLU A 416 -18.21 -21.63 -5.59
N LEU A 417 -17.50 -20.90 -6.47
CA LEU A 417 -16.79 -19.69 -6.12
C LEU A 417 -17.76 -18.62 -5.57
N ASP A 418 -18.89 -18.42 -6.21
CA ASP A 418 -19.89 -17.43 -5.78
C ASP A 418 -20.50 -17.79 -4.42
N ILE A 419 -20.75 -19.08 -4.17
CA ILE A 419 -21.20 -19.57 -2.85
C ILE A 419 -20.10 -19.34 -1.81
N ALA A 420 -18.86 -19.73 -2.11
CA ALA A 420 -17.74 -19.58 -1.20
C ALA A 420 -17.49 -18.08 -0.85
N LEU A 421 -17.58 -17.20 -1.84
CA LEU A 421 -17.51 -15.74 -1.62
C LEU A 421 -18.65 -15.23 -0.72
N LYS A 422 -19.87 -15.72 -0.92
CA LYS A 422 -21.02 -15.36 -0.07
C LYS A 422 -20.87 -15.91 1.34
N ALA A 423 -20.33 -17.11 1.50
CA ALA A 423 -20.10 -17.76 2.78
C ALA A 423 -18.90 -17.17 3.54
N LEU A 424 -18.02 -16.44 2.86
CA LEU A 424 -16.80 -15.88 3.43
C LEU A 424 -17.16 -14.98 4.62
N SER A 425 -16.78 -15.39 5.82
CA SER A 425 -17.04 -14.66 7.06
C SER A 425 -15.81 -13.84 7.42
N ILE A 426 -15.87 -12.54 7.15
CA ILE A 426 -14.81 -11.60 7.48
C ILE A 426 -15.24 -10.79 8.68
N SER A 427 -14.39 -10.78 9.72
CA SER A 427 -14.64 -9.95 10.90
C SER A 427 -14.50 -8.47 10.53
N THR A 428 -15.58 -7.73 10.64
CA THR A 428 -15.58 -6.27 10.46
C THR A 428 -15.39 -5.52 11.77
N GLN A 429 -15.01 -6.22 12.84
CA GLN A 429 -14.76 -5.61 14.14
C GLN A 429 -13.62 -4.61 14.04
N GLY A 430 -13.85 -3.42 14.55
CA GLY A 430 -12.88 -2.32 14.52
C GLY A 430 -12.90 -1.47 13.24
N LEU A 431 -13.66 -1.83 12.20
CA LEU A 431 -13.88 -0.92 11.07
C LEU A 431 -14.89 0.17 11.44
N ASP A 432 -14.60 1.40 11.02
CA ASP A 432 -15.53 2.51 11.19
C ASP A 432 -16.78 2.28 10.33
N ARG A 433 -17.95 2.55 10.92
CA ARG A 433 -19.23 2.51 10.20
C ARG A 433 -19.29 3.43 8.99
N VAL A 434 -18.45 4.46 8.96
CA VAL A 434 -18.33 5.38 7.83
C VAL A 434 -17.77 4.68 6.60
N CYS A 435 -16.86 3.72 6.77
CA CYS A 435 -16.25 2.95 5.71
C CYS A 435 -17.01 1.68 5.34
N LEU A 436 -17.90 1.20 6.21
CA LEU A 436 -18.74 0.05 5.91
C LEU A 436 -19.93 0.46 5.01
N PRO A 437 -20.39 -0.41 4.11
CA PRO A 437 -21.64 -0.19 3.44
C PRO A 437 -22.75 -0.10 4.50
N CYS A 438 -23.63 0.88 4.39
CA CYS A 438 -24.86 0.87 5.17
C CYS A 438 -25.62 -0.41 4.77
N VAL A 439 -25.59 -1.40 5.63
CA VAL A 439 -26.52 -2.51 5.51
C VAL A 439 -27.88 -1.89 5.70
N ASN A 440 -28.67 -1.80 4.65
CA ASN A 440 -30.09 -1.50 4.74
C ASN A 440 -30.78 -2.68 5.45
N ASN A 441 -30.53 -2.80 6.74
CA ASN A 441 -31.49 -3.41 7.64
C ASN A 441 -32.68 -2.45 7.70
N GLY A 442 -33.41 -2.40 6.61
CA GLY A 442 -34.71 -1.78 6.60
C GLY A 442 -35.51 -2.44 7.69
N ILE A 443 -35.63 -1.77 8.82
CA ILE A 443 -36.66 -2.10 9.79
C ILE A 443 -37.94 -1.93 9.00
N LYS A 444 -38.43 -3.04 8.46
CA LYS A 444 -39.79 -3.10 7.91
C LYS A 444 -40.70 -2.93 9.14
N TYR A 445 -41.09 -1.68 9.39
CA TYR A 445 -42.25 -1.46 10.24
C TYR A 445 -43.41 -2.18 9.55
N ARG A 446 -43.76 -3.34 10.06
CA ARG A 446 -45.11 -3.88 9.82
C ARG A 446 -46.04 -2.93 10.56
N SER A 447 -46.76 -2.09 9.83
CA SER A 447 -48.01 -1.49 10.35
C SER A 447 -48.90 -2.64 10.82
N ILE A 448 -49.23 -2.59 12.09
CA ILE A 448 -50.26 -3.42 12.68
C ILE A 448 -51.59 -2.96 12.12
#